data_348c622b995d07a788bd37e62390f1e6
#
_entry.id   348c622b995d07a788bd37e62390f1e6
#
_cell.length_a   1.000
_cell.length_b   1.000
_cell.length_c   1.000
_cell.angle_alpha   90.00
_cell.angle_beta   90.00
_cell.angle_gamma   90.00
#
_symmetry.space_group_name_H-M   'P 1'
#
loop_
_entity.id
_entity.type
_entity.pdbx_description
1 polymer ?
#
loop_
_entity_poly.entity_id
_entity_poly.type
_entity_poly.pdbx_seq_one_letter_code
_entity_poly.pdbx_strand_id
1 'polypeptide(L)'
;LAVLSLIGGFAVPFMVSTGAGNYVVLFTYIAILNIGILAIASYKKWNLVNILSYIFTVLLFAAWLSKDLNSDKPHYAGGFLFGFLFYFIFILMNIINNIRSKGEFSKTQLTILASNTFLFYAAGMAILTFYHTELKGLFTTALALLNLIYAWFLYKKFELDQKAAYLLIGLTLTFVTLAIPIQFEGNQITLFWAAEAVLLFWLSQKSKISLFKLGAMVVQFLSIISLIIDWDKQYRFSNNELSVILNPI
;
A
#
# COMPACT_ATOMS: atom_id res chain seq x y z
N LEU A 1 -28.59 -15.96 4.08
CA LEU A 1 -28.07 -17.06 3.29
C LEU A 1 -26.71 -16.73 2.67
N ALA A 2 -26.53 -15.63 1.89
CA ALA A 2 -25.26 -15.30 1.23
C ALA A 2 -24.04 -15.20 2.18
N VAL A 3 -24.21 -14.61 3.36
CA VAL A 3 -23.14 -14.53 4.38
C VAL A 3 -22.78 -15.91 4.91
N LEU A 4 -23.74 -16.77 5.17
CA LEU A 4 -23.49 -18.15 5.61
C LEU A 4 -22.78 -18.97 4.54
N SER A 5 -23.18 -18.82 3.27
CA SER A 5 -22.50 -19.45 2.14
C SER A 5 -21.07 -18.97 1.98
N LEU A 6 -20.82 -17.68 2.23
CA LEU A 6 -19.47 -17.11 2.22
C LEU A 6 -18.59 -17.72 3.32
N ILE A 7 -19.09 -17.73 4.56
CA ILE A 7 -18.37 -18.33 5.71
C ILE A 7 -18.06 -19.80 5.41
N GLY A 8 -19.07 -20.55 4.92
CA GLY A 8 -18.88 -21.94 4.49
C GLY A 8 -17.80 -22.06 3.42
N GLY A 9 -17.83 -21.22 2.38
CA GLY A 9 -16.82 -21.20 1.32
C GLY A 9 -15.39 -20.98 1.84
N PHE A 10 -15.19 -20.01 2.73
CA PHE A 10 -13.86 -19.78 3.34
C PHE A 10 -13.46 -20.85 4.36
N ALA A 11 -14.41 -21.62 4.92
CA ALA A 11 -14.13 -22.71 5.83
C ALA A 11 -13.73 -24.02 5.11
N VAL A 12 -14.14 -24.21 3.86
CA VAL A 12 -13.87 -25.44 3.07
C VAL A 12 -12.40 -25.85 3.06
N PRO A 13 -11.42 -24.97 2.81
CA PRO A 13 -10.00 -25.36 2.79
C PRO A 13 -9.53 -25.98 4.12
N PHE A 14 -10.08 -25.53 5.25
CA PHE A 14 -9.74 -26.07 6.58
C PHE A 14 -10.38 -27.44 6.81
N MET A 15 -11.60 -27.64 6.32
CA MET A 15 -12.34 -28.90 6.48
C MET A 15 -11.77 -30.01 5.59
N VAL A 16 -11.22 -29.68 4.42
CA VAL A 16 -10.71 -30.65 3.43
C VAL A 16 -9.17 -30.77 3.49
N SER A 17 -8.52 -30.01 4.39
CA SER A 17 -7.06 -30.02 4.51
C SER A 17 -6.55 -31.39 4.95
N THR A 18 -5.70 -31.99 4.12
CA THR A 18 -4.98 -33.24 4.42
C THR A 18 -3.68 -33.01 5.19
N GLY A 19 -3.39 -31.77 5.60
CA GLY A 19 -2.14 -31.39 6.25
C GLY A 19 -0.93 -31.20 5.30
N ALA A 20 -1.07 -31.50 4.03
CA ALA A 20 0.02 -31.37 3.03
C ALA A 20 0.34 -29.91 2.63
N GLY A 21 -0.45 -28.93 3.09
CA GLY A 21 -0.10 -27.52 3.11
C GLY A 21 0.16 -26.85 1.74
N ASN A 22 -0.49 -27.28 0.65
CA ASN A 22 -0.28 -26.67 -0.66
C ASN A 22 -0.94 -25.27 -0.74
N TYR A 23 -0.12 -24.23 -0.55
CA TYR A 23 -0.58 -22.84 -0.57
C TYR A 23 -1.12 -22.41 -1.93
N VAL A 24 -0.60 -22.98 -3.04
CA VAL A 24 -1.06 -22.65 -4.41
C VAL A 24 -2.53 -23.05 -4.57
N VAL A 25 -2.89 -24.26 -4.12
CA VAL A 25 -4.28 -24.76 -4.17
C VAL A 25 -5.17 -23.87 -3.30
N LEU A 26 -4.75 -23.57 -2.08
CA LEU A 26 -5.47 -22.71 -1.14
C LEU A 26 -5.76 -21.32 -1.75
N PHE A 27 -4.73 -20.64 -2.22
CA PHE A 27 -4.89 -19.26 -2.71
C PHE A 27 -5.56 -19.19 -4.09
N THR A 28 -5.37 -20.20 -4.94
CA THR A 28 -6.15 -20.31 -6.18
C THR A 28 -7.64 -20.47 -5.87
N TYR A 29 -8.00 -21.31 -4.91
CA TYR A 29 -9.38 -21.46 -4.46
C TYR A 29 -9.95 -20.13 -3.93
N ILE A 30 -9.20 -19.44 -3.04
CA ILE A 30 -9.62 -18.13 -2.48
C ILE A 30 -9.75 -17.09 -3.60
N ALA A 31 -8.85 -17.09 -4.60
CA ALA A 31 -8.93 -16.19 -5.73
C ALA A 31 -10.20 -16.43 -6.57
N ILE A 32 -10.51 -17.69 -6.89
CA ILE A 32 -11.72 -18.06 -7.62
C ILE A 32 -12.98 -17.63 -6.83
N LEU A 33 -12.99 -17.85 -5.52
CA LEU A 33 -14.10 -17.46 -4.64
C LEU A 33 -14.28 -15.93 -4.65
N ASN A 34 -13.20 -15.16 -4.52
CA ASN A 34 -13.23 -13.70 -4.56
C ASN A 34 -13.66 -13.17 -5.94
N ILE A 35 -13.22 -13.80 -7.04
CA ILE A 35 -13.66 -13.45 -8.40
C ILE A 35 -15.17 -13.74 -8.56
N GLY A 36 -15.65 -14.84 -8.02
CA GLY A 36 -17.10 -15.15 -7.99
C GLY A 36 -17.90 -14.09 -7.22
N ILE A 37 -17.40 -13.64 -6.07
CA ILE A 37 -18.00 -12.56 -5.29
C ILE A 37 -17.96 -11.23 -6.08
N LEU A 38 -16.85 -10.93 -6.75
CA LEU A 38 -16.70 -9.76 -7.63
C LEU A 38 -17.75 -9.79 -8.75
N ALA A 39 -17.94 -10.94 -9.40
CA ALA A 39 -18.97 -11.12 -10.41
C ALA A 39 -20.38 -10.86 -9.85
N ILE A 40 -20.69 -11.39 -8.67
CA ILE A 40 -21.99 -11.17 -8.00
C ILE A 40 -22.12 -9.69 -7.58
N ALA A 41 -21.05 -9.06 -7.12
CA ALA A 41 -21.04 -7.65 -6.75
C ALA A 41 -21.37 -6.72 -7.93
N SER A 42 -21.13 -7.17 -9.18
CA SER A 42 -21.54 -6.46 -10.38
C SER A 42 -23.07 -6.44 -10.59
N TYR A 43 -23.80 -7.36 -9.97
CA TYR A 43 -25.28 -7.47 -10.10
C TYR A 43 -26.02 -7.09 -8.80
N LYS A 44 -25.46 -7.32 -7.62
CA LYS A 44 -26.12 -7.08 -6.32
C LYS A 44 -25.24 -6.26 -5.38
N LYS A 45 -25.84 -5.28 -4.67
CA LYS A 45 -25.17 -4.45 -3.67
C LYS A 45 -25.01 -5.21 -2.33
N TRP A 46 -24.09 -6.17 -2.28
CA TRP A 46 -23.84 -6.95 -1.07
C TRP A 46 -22.58 -6.45 -0.33
N ASN A 47 -22.64 -5.23 0.18
CA ASN A 47 -21.50 -4.59 0.85
C ASN A 47 -20.93 -5.46 1.97
N LEU A 48 -21.76 -6.12 2.76
CA LEU A 48 -21.32 -6.97 3.87
C LEU A 48 -20.55 -8.21 3.38
N VAL A 49 -20.96 -8.82 2.28
CA VAL A 49 -20.25 -9.96 1.66
C VAL A 49 -18.87 -9.52 1.17
N ASN A 50 -18.78 -8.36 0.54
CA ASN A 50 -17.51 -7.80 0.06
C ASN A 50 -16.54 -7.48 1.21
N ILE A 51 -17.04 -6.92 2.31
CA ILE A 51 -16.23 -6.63 3.51
C ILE A 51 -15.71 -7.93 4.13
N LEU A 52 -16.60 -8.92 4.32
CA LEU A 52 -16.20 -10.19 4.92
C LEU A 52 -15.22 -10.96 4.04
N SER A 53 -15.40 -10.98 2.71
CA SER A 53 -14.45 -11.64 1.81
C SER A 53 -13.07 -10.98 1.88
N TYR A 54 -13.02 -9.66 1.96
CA TYR A 54 -11.79 -8.93 2.16
C TYR A 54 -11.10 -9.32 3.47
N ILE A 55 -11.84 -9.27 4.59
CA ILE A 55 -11.29 -9.59 5.91
C ILE A 55 -10.76 -11.03 5.95
N PHE A 56 -11.55 -12.02 5.49
CA PHE A 56 -11.13 -13.41 5.47
C PHE A 56 -9.89 -13.64 4.59
N THR A 57 -9.86 -13.03 3.41
CA THR A 57 -8.69 -13.15 2.51
C THR A 57 -7.43 -12.58 3.15
N VAL A 58 -7.53 -11.39 3.75
CA VAL A 58 -6.40 -10.73 4.43
C VAL A 58 -5.92 -11.58 5.61
N LEU A 59 -6.83 -12.07 6.47
CA LEU A 59 -6.46 -12.88 7.62
C LEU A 59 -5.79 -14.19 7.21
N LEU A 60 -6.34 -14.89 6.20
CA LEU A 60 -5.77 -16.16 5.72
C LEU A 60 -4.40 -15.94 5.07
N PHE A 61 -4.27 -14.90 4.26
CA PHE A 61 -3.01 -14.58 3.60
C PHE A 61 -1.94 -14.16 4.62
N ALA A 62 -2.27 -13.28 5.56
CA ALA A 62 -1.36 -12.83 6.60
C ALA A 62 -0.91 -13.97 7.53
N ALA A 63 -1.84 -14.84 7.94
CA ALA A 63 -1.52 -15.99 8.77
C ALA A 63 -0.60 -16.98 8.05
N TRP A 64 -0.85 -17.24 6.76
CA TRP A 64 0.02 -18.07 5.95
C TRP A 64 1.39 -17.43 5.76
N LEU A 65 1.42 -16.14 5.35
CA LEU A 65 2.67 -15.43 5.08
C LEU A 65 3.57 -15.39 6.31
N SER A 66 3.01 -15.10 7.49
CA SER A 66 3.78 -15.10 8.73
C SER A 66 4.40 -16.45 9.07
N LYS A 67 3.70 -17.55 8.76
CA LYS A 67 4.22 -18.92 8.94
C LYS A 67 5.26 -19.27 7.87
N ASP A 68 4.99 -18.92 6.60
CA ASP A 68 5.87 -19.26 5.47
C ASP A 68 7.21 -18.54 5.56
N LEU A 69 7.23 -17.25 5.92
CA LEU A 69 8.47 -16.48 6.10
C LEU A 69 9.39 -17.04 7.19
N ASN A 70 8.85 -17.76 8.16
CA ASN A 70 9.60 -18.42 9.23
C ASN A 70 9.89 -19.90 8.92
N SER A 71 9.59 -20.38 7.72
CA SER A 71 9.85 -21.78 7.32
C SER A 71 11.26 -21.96 6.76
N ASP A 72 11.76 -23.20 6.72
CA ASP A 72 13.08 -23.52 6.14
C ASP A 72 13.17 -23.23 4.64
N LYS A 73 12.04 -23.22 3.94
CA LYS A 73 11.97 -22.96 2.48
C LYS A 73 10.81 -22.01 2.17
N PRO A 74 10.98 -20.71 2.39
CA PRO A 74 9.92 -19.73 2.13
C PRO A 74 9.58 -19.60 0.66
N HIS A 75 8.30 -19.42 0.35
CA HIS A 75 7.79 -19.27 -1.01
C HIS A 75 7.63 -17.80 -1.40
N TYR A 76 8.71 -17.02 -1.38
CA TYR A 76 8.70 -15.56 -1.61
C TYR A 76 7.96 -15.14 -2.88
N ALA A 77 8.30 -15.74 -4.03
CA ALA A 77 7.67 -15.40 -5.31
C ALA A 77 6.16 -15.72 -5.31
N GLY A 78 5.77 -16.85 -4.72
CA GLY A 78 4.37 -17.24 -4.57
C GLY A 78 3.60 -16.27 -3.66
N GLY A 79 4.19 -15.89 -2.52
CA GLY A 79 3.62 -14.90 -1.61
C GLY A 79 3.40 -13.55 -2.28
N PHE A 80 4.40 -13.07 -3.04
CA PHE A 80 4.31 -11.80 -3.75
C PHE A 80 3.23 -11.85 -4.85
N LEU A 81 3.18 -12.93 -5.63
CA LEU A 81 2.21 -13.11 -6.71
C LEU A 81 0.77 -13.15 -6.19
N PHE A 82 0.49 -13.95 -5.16
CA PHE A 82 -0.86 -14.03 -4.59
C PHE A 82 -1.25 -12.76 -3.83
N GLY A 83 -0.30 -12.12 -3.14
CA GLY A 83 -0.52 -10.81 -2.53
C GLY A 83 -0.92 -9.75 -3.57
N PHE A 84 -0.21 -9.70 -4.71
CA PHE A 84 -0.53 -8.81 -5.82
C PHE A 84 -1.90 -9.14 -6.44
N LEU A 85 -2.20 -10.43 -6.65
CA LEU A 85 -3.48 -10.89 -7.17
C LEU A 85 -4.65 -10.45 -6.28
N PHE A 86 -4.56 -10.65 -4.98
CA PHE A 86 -5.59 -10.23 -4.03
C PHE A 86 -5.72 -8.71 -3.98
N TYR A 87 -4.60 -7.99 -3.93
CA TYR A 87 -4.59 -6.53 -4.01
C TYR A 87 -5.37 -6.04 -5.23
N PHE A 88 -5.11 -6.62 -6.40
CA PHE A 88 -5.76 -6.25 -7.65
C PHE A 88 -7.25 -6.60 -7.68
N ILE A 89 -7.65 -7.78 -7.19
CA ILE A 89 -9.07 -8.18 -7.08
C ILE A 89 -9.85 -7.16 -6.24
N PHE A 90 -9.31 -6.72 -5.09
CA PHE A 90 -10.01 -5.76 -4.23
C PHE A 90 -10.01 -4.34 -4.79
N ILE A 91 -9.02 -3.93 -5.58
CA ILE A 91 -9.12 -2.69 -6.38
C ILE A 91 -10.27 -2.78 -7.37
N LEU A 92 -10.36 -3.87 -8.14
CA LEU A 92 -11.45 -4.07 -9.11
C LEU A 92 -12.81 -4.09 -8.41
N MET A 93 -12.92 -4.76 -7.28
CA MET A 93 -14.15 -4.79 -6.48
C MET A 93 -14.57 -3.37 -6.03
N ASN A 94 -13.60 -2.56 -5.63
CA ASN A 94 -13.83 -1.17 -5.25
C ASN A 94 -14.29 -0.31 -6.43
N ILE A 95 -13.69 -0.48 -7.61
CA ILE A 95 -14.08 0.20 -8.85
C ILE A 95 -15.52 -0.18 -9.24
N ILE A 96 -15.86 -1.46 -9.25
CA ILE A 96 -17.21 -1.93 -9.63
C ILE A 96 -18.26 -1.40 -8.65
N ASN A 97 -17.98 -1.45 -7.35
CA ASN A 97 -18.88 -0.91 -6.34
C ASN A 97 -19.09 0.61 -6.50
N ASN A 98 -18.04 1.34 -6.87
CA ASN A 98 -18.09 2.77 -7.11
C ASN A 98 -18.93 3.11 -8.36
N ILE A 99 -18.69 2.43 -9.48
CA ILE A 99 -19.49 2.60 -10.70
C ILE A 99 -20.98 2.42 -10.41
N ARG A 100 -21.34 1.44 -9.58
CA ARG A 100 -22.73 1.17 -9.18
C ARG A 100 -23.32 2.19 -8.23
N SER A 101 -22.49 2.84 -7.42
CA SER A 101 -22.87 3.90 -6.48
C SER A 101 -22.98 5.27 -7.16
N LYS A 102 -22.91 5.34 -8.51
CA LYS A 102 -22.90 6.58 -9.29
C LYS A 102 -21.77 7.53 -8.91
N GLY A 103 -20.58 6.98 -8.60
CA GLY A 103 -19.38 7.75 -8.30
C GLY A 103 -19.14 8.09 -6.83
N GLU A 104 -20.07 7.81 -5.92
CA GLU A 104 -19.87 8.06 -4.50
C GLU A 104 -19.14 6.90 -3.80
N PHE A 105 -18.08 7.21 -3.06
CA PHE A 105 -17.41 6.26 -2.19
C PHE A 105 -17.95 6.33 -0.77
N SER A 106 -18.40 5.21 -0.24
CA SER A 106 -18.73 5.10 1.18
C SER A 106 -17.44 5.14 2.03
N LYS A 107 -17.56 5.53 3.29
CA LYS A 107 -16.43 5.48 4.25
C LYS A 107 -15.77 4.11 4.27
N THR A 108 -16.57 3.04 4.26
CA THR A 108 -16.07 1.65 4.25
C THR A 108 -15.25 1.34 2.99
N GLN A 109 -15.68 1.78 1.83
CA GLN A 109 -14.93 1.58 0.58
C GLN A 109 -13.59 2.32 0.59
N LEU A 110 -13.56 3.56 1.12
CA LEU A 110 -12.31 4.30 1.31
C LEU A 110 -11.37 3.61 2.31
N THR A 111 -11.91 3.07 3.39
CA THR A 111 -11.13 2.31 4.38
C THR A 111 -10.55 1.03 3.75
N ILE A 112 -11.33 0.27 2.98
CA ILE A 112 -10.84 -0.93 2.27
C ILE A 112 -9.75 -0.53 1.27
N LEU A 113 -9.93 0.54 0.51
CA LEU A 113 -8.95 1.02 -0.46
C LEU A 113 -7.60 1.35 0.20
N ALA A 114 -7.64 2.13 1.30
CA ALA A 114 -6.43 2.49 2.04
C ALA A 114 -5.79 1.26 2.70
N SER A 115 -6.57 0.46 3.43
CA SER A 115 -6.05 -0.72 4.13
C SER A 115 -5.50 -1.78 3.17
N ASN A 116 -6.15 -2.01 2.02
CA ASN A 116 -5.66 -2.94 1.00
C ASN A 116 -4.27 -2.53 0.47
N THR A 117 -4.07 -1.24 0.25
CA THR A 117 -2.78 -0.71 -0.22
C THR A 117 -1.70 -0.85 0.84
N PHE A 118 -1.99 -0.47 2.10
CA PHE A 118 -1.02 -0.61 3.19
C PHE A 118 -0.70 -2.06 3.55
N LEU A 119 -1.69 -2.95 3.53
CA LEU A 119 -1.47 -4.37 3.82
C LEU A 119 -0.66 -5.06 2.71
N PHE A 120 -0.92 -4.73 1.45
CA PHE A 120 -0.09 -5.22 0.35
C PHE A 120 1.34 -4.66 0.44
N TYR A 121 1.50 -3.38 0.78
CA TYR A 121 2.82 -2.80 1.04
C TYR A 121 3.55 -3.51 2.17
N ALA A 122 2.91 -3.73 3.31
CA ALA A 122 3.50 -4.42 4.45
C ALA A 122 3.92 -5.86 4.09
N ALA A 123 3.07 -6.60 3.39
CA ALA A 123 3.37 -7.95 2.92
C ALA A 123 4.55 -7.96 1.94
N GLY A 124 4.56 -7.06 0.96
CA GLY A 124 5.64 -6.94 -0.02
C GLY A 124 6.97 -6.56 0.63
N MET A 125 6.96 -5.60 1.57
CA MET A 125 8.16 -5.22 2.33
C MET A 125 8.67 -6.36 3.20
N ALA A 126 7.79 -7.13 3.84
CA ALA A 126 8.17 -8.31 4.63
C ALA A 126 8.84 -9.36 3.73
N ILE A 127 8.26 -9.68 2.57
CA ILE A 127 8.85 -10.62 1.61
C ILE A 127 10.20 -10.13 1.12
N LEU A 128 10.29 -8.86 0.66
CA LEU A 128 11.51 -8.30 0.08
C LEU A 128 12.63 -8.14 1.12
N THR A 129 12.31 -8.08 2.42
CA THR A 129 13.34 -8.06 3.47
C THR A 129 14.18 -9.32 3.48
N PHE A 130 13.63 -10.47 3.11
CA PHE A 130 14.33 -11.75 3.10
C PHE A 130 14.74 -12.23 1.72
N TYR A 131 14.13 -11.68 0.67
CA TYR A 131 14.33 -12.19 -0.71
C TYR A 131 15.23 -11.28 -1.56
N HIS A 132 14.87 -10.01 -1.71
CA HIS A 132 15.58 -9.01 -2.52
C HIS A 132 15.46 -7.63 -1.90
N THR A 133 16.32 -7.32 -0.93
CA THR A 133 16.27 -6.05 -0.18
C THR A 133 16.47 -4.84 -1.06
N GLU A 134 17.24 -4.96 -2.14
CA GLU A 134 17.51 -3.93 -3.14
C GLU A 134 16.26 -3.47 -3.90
N LEU A 135 15.23 -4.33 -3.97
CA LEU A 135 13.98 -4.01 -4.68
C LEU A 135 12.95 -3.26 -3.84
N LYS A 136 13.21 -3.03 -2.56
CA LYS A 136 12.26 -2.35 -1.66
C LYS A 136 11.90 -0.94 -2.13
N GLY A 137 12.89 -0.15 -2.54
CA GLY A 137 12.68 1.21 -3.06
C GLY A 137 11.89 1.19 -4.37
N LEU A 138 12.25 0.28 -5.28
CA LEU A 138 11.53 0.10 -6.55
C LEU A 138 10.07 -0.32 -6.30
N PHE A 139 9.82 -1.27 -5.39
CA PHE A 139 8.47 -1.70 -5.02
C PHE A 139 7.64 -0.56 -4.44
N THR A 140 8.22 0.23 -3.53
CA THR A 140 7.55 1.37 -2.91
C THR A 140 7.19 2.43 -3.96
N THR A 141 8.12 2.74 -4.87
CA THR A 141 7.89 3.69 -5.98
C THR A 141 6.85 3.16 -6.97
N ALA A 142 6.89 1.87 -7.31
CA ALA A 142 5.90 1.25 -8.18
C ALA A 142 4.49 1.33 -7.58
N LEU A 143 4.36 1.13 -6.26
CA LEU A 143 3.08 1.23 -5.57
C LEU A 143 2.57 2.69 -5.51
N ALA A 144 3.45 3.67 -5.34
CA ALA A 144 3.12 5.08 -5.47
C ALA A 144 2.55 5.38 -6.88
N LEU A 145 3.24 4.92 -7.92
CA LEU A 145 2.81 5.09 -9.31
C LEU A 145 1.47 4.42 -9.60
N LEU A 146 1.23 3.20 -9.10
CA LEU A 146 -0.05 2.50 -9.24
C LEU A 146 -1.20 3.29 -8.61
N ASN A 147 -1.00 3.85 -7.41
CA ASN A 147 -2.01 4.70 -6.76
C ASN A 147 -2.26 6.00 -7.54
N LEU A 148 -1.22 6.60 -8.12
CA LEU A 148 -1.34 7.79 -8.97
C LEU A 148 -2.12 7.49 -10.25
N ILE A 149 -1.81 6.39 -10.93
CA ILE A 149 -2.53 5.93 -12.14
C ILE A 149 -3.99 5.66 -11.79
N TYR A 150 -4.24 5.03 -10.66
CA TYR A 150 -5.59 4.76 -10.20
C TYR A 150 -6.35 6.07 -9.89
N ALA A 151 -5.73 7.04 -9.22
CA ALA A 151 -6.30 8.36 -8.98
C ALA A 151 -6.64 9.08 -10.29
N TRP A 152 -5.72 9.06 -11.27
CA TRP A 152 -5.92 9.67 -12.57
C TRP A 152 -7.05 9.02 -13.37
N PHE A 153 -7.11 7.67 -13.37
CA PHE A 153 -8.15 6.90 -14.04
C PHE A 153 -9.53 7.22 -13.48
N LEU A 154 -9.63 7.25 -12.18
CA LEU A 154 -10.84 7.59 -11.49
C LEU A 154 -11.27 9.04 -11.81
N TYR A 155 -10.38 10.01 -11.72
CA TYR A 155 -10.65 11.42 -12.02
C TYR A 155 -11.14 11.64 -13.45
N LYS A 156 -10.50 11.01 -14.45
CA LYS A 156 -10.80 11.22 -15.86
C LYS A 156 -12.11 10.58 -16.32
N LYS A 157 -12.47 9.41 -15.78
CA LYS A 157 -13.54 8.58 -16.33
C LYS A 157 -14.88 8.72 -15.62
N PHE A 158 -14.90 9.16 -14.37
CA PHE A 158 -16.10 9.04 -13.54
C PHE A 158 -16.57 10.33 -12.87
N GLU A 159 -15.99 11.49 -13.15
CA GLU A 159 -16.29 12.78 -12.46
C GLU A 159 -16.35 12.64 -10.92
N LEU A 160 -15.39 11.97 -10.37
CA LEU A 160 -15.46 11.26 -9.10
C LEU A 160 -15.47 12.10 -7.84
N ASP A 161 -15.98 11.44 -6.80
CA ASP A 161 -15.86 11.85 -5.39
C ASP A 161 -14.44 12.33 -5.08
N GLN A 162 -14.33 13.63 -4.87
CA GLN A 162 -13.07 14.30 -4.55
C GLN A 162 -12.34 13.61 -3.39
N LYS A 163 -13.07 12.98 -2.46
CA LYS A 163 -12.50 12.27 -1.30
C LYS A 163 -11.66 11.06 -1.70
N ALA A 164 -12.10 10.28 -2.69
CA ALA A 164 -11.32 9.14 -3.17
C ALA A 164 -10.07 9.59 -3.93
N ALA A 165 -10.19 10.62 -4.77
CA ALA A 165 -9.03 11.20 -5.46
C ALA A 165 -8.00 11.73 -4.46
N TYR A 166 -8.44 12.46 -3.42
CA TYR A 166 -7.54 12.97 -2.38
C TYR A 166 -6.89 11.86 -1.55
N LEU A 167 -7.63 10.78 -1.25
CA LEU A 167 -7.08 9.62 -0.57
C LEU A 167 -5.95 8.99 -1.39
N LEU A 168 -6.18 8.76 -2.68
CA LEU A 168 -5.20 8.14 -3.57
C LEU A 168 -3.98 9.02 -3.80
N ILE A 169 -4.18 10.34 -3.94
CA ILE A 169 -3.06 11.30 -4.00
C ILE A 169 -2.30 11.27 -2.67
N GLY A 170 -3.00 11.24 -1.54
CA GLY A 170 -2.39 11.11 -0.22
C GLY A 170 -1.57 9.83 -0.09
N LEU A 171 -2.08 8.68 -0.52
CA LEU A 171 -1.35 7.41 -0.56
C LEU A 171 -0.12 7.50 -1.48
N THR A 172 -0.26 8.10 -2.67
CA THR A 172 0.87 8.31 -3.59
C THR A 172 1.98 9.09 -2.91
N LEU A 173 1.66 10.23 -2.30
CA LEU A 173 2.63 11.07 -1.61
C LEU A 173 3.27 10.34 -0.41
N THR A 174 2.47 9.60 0.38
CA THR A 174 3.00 8.78 1.48
C THR A 174 4.04 7.77 0.97
N PHE A 175 3.77 7.08 -0.13
CA PHE A 175 4.72 6.11 -0.67
C PHE A 175 5.93 6.78 -1.33
N VAL A 176 5.80 7.97 -1.90
CA VAL A 176 6.95 8.77 -2.37
C VAL A 176 7.84 9.13 -1.17
N THR A 177 7.26 9.69 -0.10
CA THR A 177 7.98 10.03 1.12
C THR A 177 8.72 8.83 1.72
N LEU A 178 8.08 7.64 1.73
CA LEU A 178 8.68 6.41 2.24
C LEU A 178 9.76 5.84 1.32
N ALA A 179 9.63 6.00 -0.01
CA ALA A 179 10.60 5.50 -0.97
C ALA A 179 11.97 6.20 -0.84
N ILE A 180 11.97 7.46 -0.45
CA ILE A 180 13.19 8.29 -0.34
C ILE A 180 14.21 7.65 0.62
N PRO A 181 13.92 7.40 1.92
CA PRO A 181 14.89 6.82 2.84
C PRO A 181 15.19 5.33 2.59
N ILE A 182 14.40 4.66 1.75
CA ILE A 182 14.65 3.27 1.34
C ILE A 182 15.65 3.20 0.19
N GLN A 183 15.65 4.21 -0.69
CA GLN A 183 16.47 4.24 -1.90
C GLN A 183 17.72 5.08 -1.77
N PHE A 184 17.72 6.09 -0.90
CA PHE A 184 18.79 7.06 -0.75
C PHE A 184 19.37 7.06 0.64
N GLU A 185 20.58 7.59 0.78
CA GLU A 185 21.30 7.68 2.06
C GLU A 185 21.79 9.12 2.31
N GLY A 186 21.93 9.47 3.60
CA GLY A 186 22.53 10.71 4.06
C GLY A 186 21.83 11.96 3.50
N ASN A 187 22.60 12.93 3.06
CA ASN A 187 22.14 14.26 2.63
C ASN A 187 21.08 14.24 1.52
N GLN A 188 21.05 13.19 0.72
CA GLN A 188 20.03 13.03 -0.34
C GLN A 188 18.63 12.92 0.24
N ILE A 189 18.45 12.24 1.38
CA ILE A 189 17.15 12.13 2.05
C ILE A 189 16.65 13.51 2.45
N THR A 190 17.53 14.31 3.08
CA THR A 190 17.21 15.67 3.53
C THR A 190 16.81 16.57 2.36
N LEU A 191 17.55 16.51 1.24
CA LEU A 191 17.28 17.30 0.04
C LEU A 191 15.92 16.93 -0.60
N PHE A 192 15.65 15.64 -0.78
CA PHE A 192 14.40 15.16 -1.39
C PHE A 192 13.18 15.48 -0.52
N TRP A 193 13.28 15.30 0.80
CA TRP A 193 12.19 15.64 1.71
C TRP A 193 11.96 17.16 1.76
N ALA A 194 13.00 17.97 1.70
CA ALA A 194 12.86 19.43 1.62
C ALA A 194 12.12 19.85 0.33
N ALA A 195 12.50 19.27 -0.82
CA ALA A 195 11.84 19.53 -2.08
C ALA A 195 10.37 19.07 -2.07
N GLU A 196 10.08 17.90 -1.50
CA GLU A 196 8.72 17.38 -1.35
C GLU A 196 7.86 18.26 -0.45
N ALA A 197 8.41 18.76 0.67
CA ALA A 197 7.70 19.70 1.55
C ALA A 197 7.30 20.97 0.84
N VAL A 198 8.19 21.55 0.02
CA VAL A 198 7.89 22.74 -0.81
C VAL A 198 6.78 22.43 -1.82
N LEU A 199 6.85 21.29 -2.50
CA LEU A 199 5.85 20.87 -3.47
C LEU A 199 4.48 20.67 -2.82
N LEU A 200 4.41 19.98 -1.66
CA LEU A 200 3.19 19.79 -0.89
C LEU A 200 2.60 21.12 -0.42
N PHE A 201 3.44 22.04 0.05
CA PHE A 201 3.00 23.37 0.45
C PHE A 201 2.41 24.15 -0.72
N TRP A 202 3.07 24.14 -1.88
CA TRP A 202 2.57 24.75 -3.11
C TRP A 202 1.23 24.14 -3.54
N LEU A 203 1.11 22.80 -3.50
CA LEU A 203 -0.15 22.09 -3.77
C LEU A 203 -1.26 22.52 -2.81
N SER A 204 -0.95 22.72 -1.52
CA SER A 204 -1.92 23.16 -0.55
C SER A 204 -2.49 24.55 -0.85
N GLN A 205 -1.63 25.47 -1.31
CA GLN A 205 -2.03 26.82 -1.70
C GLN A 205 -2.93 26.80 -2.95
N LYS A 206 -2.58 25.96 -3.94
CA LYS A 206 -3.30 25.87 -5.20
C LYS A 206 -4.63 25.12 -5.07
N SER A 207 -4.66 24.02 -4.32
CA SER A 207 -5.84 23.16 -4.15
C SER A 207 -6.75 23.57 -3.01
N LYS A 208 -6.26 24.42 -2.08
CA LYS A 208 -6.91 24.80 -0.81
C LYS A 208 -7.24 23.61 0.10
N ILE A 209 -6.54 22.47 -0.08
CA ILE A 209 -6.72 21.27 0.73
C ILE A 209 -5.79 21.33 1.92
N SER A 210 -6.36 21.36 3.12
CA SER A 210 -5.60 21.44 4.39
C SER A 210 -4.70 20.22 4.64
N LEU A 211 -5.06 19.06 4.09
CA LEU A 211 -4.28 17.84 4.22
C LEU A 211 -2.88 17.97 3.60
N PHE A 212 -2.75 18.62 2.45
CA PHE A 212 -1.44 18.88 1.83
C PHE A 212 -0.58 19.83 2.67
N LYS A 213 -1.20 20.79 3.36
CA LYS A 213 -0.49 21.67 4.30
C LYS A 213 0.06 20.88 5.49
N LEU A 214 -0.76 19.98 6.05
CA LEU A 214 -0.33 19.09 7.13
C LEU A 214 0.82 18.17 6.66
N GLY A 215 0.69 17.56 5.48
CA GLY A 215 1.74 16.75 4.88
C GLY A 215 3.04 17.53 4.69
N ALA A 216 2.97 18.76 4.18
CA ALA A 216 4.14 19.62 4.04
C ALA A 216 4.85 19.87 5.36
N MET A 217 4.09 20.14 6.44
CA MET A 217 4.66 20.34 7.79
C MET A 217 5.33 19.06 8.31
N VAL A 218 4.71 17.90 8.11
CA VAL A 218 5.27 16.61 8.54
C VAL A 218 6.57 16.31 7.79
N VAL A 219 6.58 16.44 6.46
CA VAL A 219 7.77 16.16 5.64
C VAL A 219 8.88 17.18 5.94
N GLN A 220 8.53 18.46 6.16
CA GLN A 220 9.50 19.47 6.59
C GLN A 220 10.14 19.12 7.94
N PHE A 221 9.36 18.60 8.89
CA PHE A 221 9.88 18.16 10.17
C PHE A 221 10.81 16.95 10.01
N LEU A 222 10.45 15.98 9.17
CA LEU A 222 11.33 14.85 8.82
C LEU A 222 12.64 15.30 8.17
N SER A 223 12.59 16.30 7.28
CA SER A 223 13.77 16.89 6.66
C SER A 223 14.72 17.50 7.70
N ILE A 224 14.18 18.21 8.70
CA ILE A 224 14.98 18.79 9.78
C ILE A 224 15.62 17.69 10.65
N ILE A 225 14.87 16.64 10.99
CA ILE A 225 15.43 15.49 11.74
C ILE A 225 16.57 14.83 10.96
N SER A 226 16.37 14.59 9.65
CA SER A 226 17.40 14.02 8.78
C SER A 226 18.64 14.88 8.77
N LEU A 227 18.50 16.19 8.62
CA LEU A 227 19.62 17.13 8.65
C LEU A 227 20.41 17.07 9.97
N ILE A 228 19.72 16.98 11.11
CA ILE A 228 20.36 16.88 12.42
C ILE A 228 21.14 15.56 12.54
N ILE A 229 20.55 14.45 12.06
CA ILE A 229 21.22 13.14 12.07
C ILE A 229 22.45 13.14 11.16
N ASP A 230 22.36 13.74 9.99
CA ASP A 230 23.49 13.86 9.05
C ASP A 230 24.60 14.72 9.66
N TRP A 231 24.27 15.83 10.31
CA TRP A 231 25.22 16.64 11.03
C TRP A 231 25.93 15.87 12.15
N ASP A 232 25.16 15.17 13.00
CA ASP A 232 25.76 14.39 14.10
C ASP A 232 26.74 13.36 13.57
N LYS A 233 26.39 12.63 12.52
CA LYS A 233 27.28 11.66 11.86
C LYS A 233 28.53 12.32 11.30
N GLN A 234 28.39 13.44 10.58
CA GLN A 234 29.49 14.14 9.93
C GLN A 234 30.48 14.69 10.95
N TYR A 235 30.01 15.30 12.04
CA TYR A 235 30.88 15.95 13.03
C TYR A 235 31.46 14.97 14.08
N ARG A 236 30.79 13.86 14.39
CA ARG A 236 31.32 12.89 15.35
C ARG A 236 32.28 11.87 14.74
N PHE A 237 32.11 11.52 13.48
CA PHE A 237 32.87 10.43 12.86
C PHE A 237 33.84 10.89 11.75
N SER A 238 33.90 12.18 11.42
CA SER A 238 34.87 12.70 10.47
C SER A 238 36.17 13.04 11.17
N ASN A 239 37.25 12.39 10.75
CA ASN A 239 38.62 12.73 11.16
C ASN A 239 39.22 13.92 10.41
N ASN A 240 38.49 14.53 9.50
CA ASN A 240 38.94 15.67 8.72
C ASN A 240 38.49 16.99 9.35
N GLU A 241 39.35 18.01 9.36
CA GLU A 241 38.98 19.37 9.75
C GLU A 241 37.91 19.90 8.79
N LEU A 242 36.68 19.98 9.27
CA LEU A 242 35.54 20.48 8.48
C LEU A 242 35.56 22.02 8.44
N SER A 243 35.66 22.59 7.26
CA SER A 243 35.51 24.03 7.07
C SER A 243 34.06 24.45 7.27
N VAL A 244 33.81 25.48 8.09
CA VAL A 244 32.46 25.98 8.42
C VAL A 244 31.74 26.59 7.18
N ILE A 245 32.48 27.01 6.16
CA ILE A 245 31.92 27.74 5.02
C ILE A 245 31.98 26.94 3.70
N LEU A 246 32.95 26.06 3.53
CA LEU A 246 33.20 25.32 2.28
C LEU A 246 33.17 23.81 2.51
N ASN A 247 32.24 23.34 3.31
CA ASN A 247 32.08 21.92 3.51
C ASN A 247 31.33 21.31 2.31
N PRO A 248 31.90 20.35 1.57
CA PRO A 248 31.21 19.66 0.52
C PRO A 248 30.22 18.65 1.14
N ILE A 249 29.07 19.15 1.58
CA ILE A 249 27.94 18.35 2.03
C ILE A 249 27.00 18.17 0.86
#